data_9f544622b947bc230be9271e11a8722b
#
_entry.id   9f544622b947bc230be9271e11a8722b
#
_cell.length_a   1.000
_cell.length_b   1.000
_cell.length_c   1.000
_cell.angle_alpha   90.00
_cell.angle_beta   90.00
_cell.angle_gamma   90.00
#
_symmetry.space_group_name_H-M   'P 1'
#
loop_
_entity.id
_entity.type
_entity.pdbx_description
1 polymer ?
#
loop_
_entity_poly.entity_id
_entity_poly.type
_entity_poly.pdbx_seq_one_letter_code
_entity_poly.pdbx_strand_id
1 'polypeptide(L)'
;MKRLISRCALALTGTALLSTGVMAAEQASCQNVRLGVVNWTDVIATSAMTQVLLDGLGYQVKQTSASQQIIFAGIRDQRLDMFLGYWNPLMTQTITPFVDAKQVKVLAEPSLKDARATLAVPTYLADKGLKTFADIAKFEKELGGKIYGIEPGSGANTQIKEMIAKNQFGLGKFQLVESSEAAMLSAVDRAVRRKEAVVFFGWAPHPMNVNVQMTYLTGSENALGPNEGMAT
;
A
#
# COMPACT_ATOMS: atom_id res chain seq x y z
N MET A 1 -36.69 -77.13 49.45
CA MET A 1 -37.62 -76.04 49.09
C MET A 1 -37.17 -74.80 49.81
N LYS A 2 -36.31 -73.94 49.16
CA LYS A 2 -36.00 -72.59 49.66
C LYS A 2 -35.77 -71.69 48.43
N ARG A 3 -36.63 -70.68 48.27
CA ARG A 3 -36.56 -69.67 47.20
C ARG A 3 -35.50 -68.63 47.58
N LEU A 4 -34.49 -68.43 46.73
CA LEU A 4 -33.62 -67.25 46.81
C LEU A 4 -34.16 -66.19 45.83
N ILE A 5 -34.51 -65.06 46.40
CA ILE A 5 -34.87 -63.88 45.65
C ILE A 5 -33.61 -63.07 45.42
N SER A 6 -33.14 -62.97 44.17
CA SER A 6 -32.02 -62.15 43.81
C SER A 6 -32.50 -60.75 43.47
N ARG A 7 -31.99 -59.72 44.18
CA ARG A 7 -32.22 -58.31 43.93
C ARG A 7 -31.23 -57.82 42.91
N CYS A 8 -31.64 -57.48 41.70
CA CYS A 8 -30.84 -56.74 40.75
C CYS A 8 -30.86 -55.27 41.13
N ALA A 9 -29.69 -54.75 41.52
CA ALA A 9 -29.43 -53.33 41.67
C ALA A 9 -29.01 -52.78 40.29
N LEU A 10 -29.82 -51.92 39.68
CA LEU A 10 -29.45 -51.15 38.50
C LEU A 10 -28.51 -50.00 38.94
N ALA A 11 -27.26 -50.09 38.59
CA ALA A 11 -26.33 -48.94 38.67
C ALA A 11 -26.45 -48.12 37.39
N LEU A 12 -27.07 -46.94 37.47
CA LEU A 12 -27.00 -45.91 36.43
C LEU A 12 -25.61 -45.25 36.49
N THR A 13 -24.72 -45.65 35.61
CA THR A 13 -23.47 -44.91 35.33
C THR A 13 -23.79 -43.78 34.39
N GLY A 14 -23.92 -42.57 34.91
CA GLY A 14 -23.98 -41.33 34.13
C GLY A 14 -22.66 -41.05 33.46
N THR A 15 -22.60 -41.25 32.16
CA THR A 15 -21.44 -40.84 31.33
C THR A 15 -21.51 -39.34 31.13
N ALA A 16 -20.76 -38.57 31.91
CA ALA A 16 -20.55 -37.14 31.65
C ALA A 16 -19.69 -37.00 30.38
N LEU A 17 -20.32 -36.63 29.26
CA LEU A 17 -19.66 -36.20 28.06
C LEU A 17 -19.00 -34.86 28.35
N LEU A 18 -17.73 -34.89 28.75
CA LEU A 18 -16.83 -33.74 28.70
C LEU A 18 -16.61 -33.43 27.23
N SER A 19 -17.37 -32.47 26.69
CA SER A 19 -17.03 -31.83 25.42
C SER A 19 -15.75 -31.03 25.60
N THR A 20 -14.62 -31.66 25.41
CA THR A 20 -13.35 -30.98 25.20
C THR A 20 -13.47 -30.25 23.88
N GLY A 21 -13.72 -28.93 23.93
CA GLY A 21 -13.57 -28.08 22.76
C GLY A 21 -12.15 -28.27 22.25
N VAL A 22 -12.01 -28.95 21.13
CA VAL A 22 -10.76 -29.01 20.39
C VAL A 22 -10.55 -27.59 19.85
N MET A 23 -9.87 -26.75 20.63
CA MET A 23 -9.21 -25.59 20.09
C MET A 23 -8.18 -26.15 19.13
N ALA A 24 -8.46 -26.05 17.85
CA ALA A 24 -7.47 -26.38 16.83
C ALA A 24 -6.26 -25.48 17.09
N ALA A 25 -5.23 -26.00 17.72
CA ALA A 25 -3.96 -25.29 17.89
C ALA A 25 -3.44 -25.03 16.48
N GLU A 26 -3.37 -23.77 16.09
CA GLU A 26 -2.79 -23.36 14.82
C GLU A 26 -1.37 -23.94 14.74
N GLN A 27 -0.99 -24.42 13.56
CA GLN A 27 0.34 -25.01 13.40
C GLN A 27 1.40 -23.98 13.82
N ALA A 28 2.38 -24.38 14.60
CA ALA A 28 3.45 -23.49 15.11
C ALA A 28 4.16 -22.71 13.97
N SER A 29 4.16 -23.24 12.75
CA SER A 29 4.65 -22.55 11.55
C SER A 29 3.83 -21.32 11.14
N CYS A 30 2.54 -21.27 11.49
CA CYS A 30 1.64 -20.15 11.18
C CYS A 30 1.70 -19.03 12.22
N GLN A 31 2.33 -19.25 13.38
CA GLN A 31 2.46 -18.21 14.42
C GLN A 31 3.40 -17.07 14.05
N ASN A 32 4.33 -17.31 13.13
CA ASN A 32 5.27 -16.30 12.67
C ASN A 32 4.78 -15.65 11.38
N VAL A 33 4.56 -14.34 11.39
CA VAL A 33 4.13 -13.55 10.23
C VAL A 33 5.26 -12.62 9.80
N ARG A 34 5.71 -12.78 8.55
CA ARG A 34 6.78 -11.96 7.96
C ARG A 34 6.15 -10.92 7.05
N LEU A 35 6.11 -9.69 7.53
CA LEU A 35 5.46 -8.57 6.87
C LEU A 35 6.49 -7.74 6.09
N GLY A 36 6.31 -7.61 4.78
CA GLY A 36 7.08 -6.67 3.95
C GLY A 36 6.56 -5.24 4.15
N VAL A 37 7.47 -4.28 4.25
CA VAL A 37 7.12 -2.87 4.47
C VAL A 37 7.96 -2.00 3.54
N VAL A 38 7.31 -1.22 2.67
CA VAL A 38 7.97 -0.12 1.96
C VAL A 38 8.02 1.10 2.90
N ASN A 39 9.05 1.91 2.80
CA ASN A 39 9.21 3.10 3.64
C ASN A 39 8.30 4.27 3.18
N TRP A 40 7.01 4.00 3.08
CA TRP A 40 5.97 5.01 2.89
C TRP A 40 5.18 5.18 4.18
N THR A 41 4.89 6.43 4.52
CA THR A 41 4.27 6.79 5.79
C THR A 41 2.94 6.07 6.03
N ASP A 42 2.09 5.93 5.01
CA ASP A 42 0.83 5.19 5.07
C ASP A 42 1.03 3.69 5.29
N VAL A 43 1.98 3.07 4.56
CA VAL A 43 2.29 1.64 4.68
C VAL A 43 2.93 1.31 6.03
N ILE A 44 3.80 2.19 6.53
CA ILE A 44 4.39 2.04 7.87
C ILE A 44 3.27 2.06 8.93
N ALA A 45 2.34 3.02 8.85
CA ALA A 45 1.23 3.14 9.79
C ALA A 45 0.31 1.91 9.73
N THR A 46 -0.11 1.50 8.53
CA THR A 46 -0.96 0.32 8.33
C THR A 46 -0.28 -0.97 8.82
N SER A 47 1.02 -1.12 8.55
CA SER A 47 1.80 -2.27 8.98
C SER A 47 1.95 -2.32 10.51
N ALA A 48 2.15 -1.17 11.16
CA ALA A 48 2.23 -1.07 12.62
C ALA A 48 0.89 -1.42 13.28
N MET A 49 -0.24 -0.94 12.74
CA MET A 49 -1.57 -1.31 13.24
C MET A 49 -1.82 -2.81 13.09
N THR A 50 -1.50 -3.37 11.94
CA THR A 50 -1.65 -4.81 11.68
C THR A 50 -0.79 -5.64 12.62
N GLN A 51 0.44 -5.22 12.88
CA GLN A 51 1.29 -5.88 13.86
C GLN A 51 0.64 -5.90 15.25
N VAL A 52 0.15 -4.77 15.75
CA VAL A 52 -0.51 -4.71 17.07
C VAL A 52 -1.71 -5.67 17.15
N LEU A 53 -2.51 -5.75 16.08
CA LEU A 53 -3.65 -6.67 16.03
C LEU A 53 -3.20 -8.13 16.03
N LEU A 54 -2.21 -8.48 15.23
CA LEU A 54 -1.70 -9.84 15.13
C LEU A 54 -0.99 -10.28 16.43
N ASP A 55 -0.18 -9.40 17.05
CA ASP A 55 0.45 -9.65 18.34
C ASP A 55 -0.62 -9.90 19.43
N GLY A 56 -1.71 -9.12 19.41
CA GLY A 56 -2.86 -9.32 20.32
C GLY A 56 -3.61 -10.65 20.09
N LEU A 57 -3.54 -11.22 18.90
CA LEU A 57 -4.08 -12.52 18.54
C LEU A 57 -3.09 -13.68 18.80
N GLY A 58 -1.87 -13.39 19.28
CA GLY A 58 -0.87 -14.39 19.62
C GLY A 58 0.12 -14.73 18.50
N TYR A 59 0.08 -14.01 17.38
CA TYR A 59 1.09 -14.13 16.33
C TYR A 59 2.37 -13.39 16.69
N GLN A 60 3.47 -13.77 16.07
CA GLN A 60 4.76 -13.08 16.18
C GLN A 60 5.06 -12.40 14.84
N VAL A 61 4.95 -11.08 14.79
CA VAL A 61 5.15 -10.33 13.56
C VAL A 61 6.58 -9.83 13.44
N LYS A 62 7.21 -10.14 12.30
CA LYS A 62 8.51 -9.59 11.92
C LYS A 62 8.36 -8.71 10.68
N GLN A 63 8.61 -7.43 10.83
CA GLN A 63 8.64 -6.50 9.71
C GLN A 63 10.00 -6.50 9.01
N THR A 64 9.99 -6.43 7.68
CA THR A 64 11.19 -6.31 6.84
C THR A 64 10.99 -5.14 5.89
N SER A 65 11.80 -4.10 6.06
CA SER A 65 11.78 -2.94 5.17
C SER A 65 12.56 -3.24 3.89
N ALA A 66 11.91 -3.04 2.74
CA ALA A 66 12.50 -3.24 1.42
C ALA A 66 11.75 -2.45 0.34
N SER A 67 12.30 -2.39 -0.89
CA SER A 67 11.58 -1.87 -2.05
C SER A 67 10.43 -2.81 -2.46
N GLN A 68 9.43 -2.28 -3.16
CA GLN A 68 8.28 -3.10 -3.59
C GLN A 68 8.69 -4.33 -4.41
N GLN A 69 9.71 -4.23 -5.28
CA GLN A 69 10.18 -5.36 -6.07
C GLN A 69 10.79 -6.46 -5.21
N ILE A 70 11.56 -6.08 -4.20
CA ILE A 70 12.16 -7.04 -3.24
C ILE A 70 11.06 -7.69 -2.41
N ILE A 71 10.02 -6.95 -2.02
CA ILE A 71 8.89 -7.49 -1.28
C ILE A 71 8.13 -8.50 -2.13
N PHE A 72 7.78 -8.20 -3.39
CA PHE A 72 7.09 -9.15 -4.26
C PHE A 72 7.92 -10.40 -4.52
N ALA A 73 9.24 -10.25 -4.75
CA ALA A 73 10.14 -11.38 -4.85
C ALA A 73 10.20 -12.20 -3.54
N GLY A 74 10.20 -11.52 -2.40
CA GLY A 74 10.19 -12.15 -1.08
C GLY A 74 8.93 -12.98 -0.81
N ILE A 75 7.76 -12.49 -1.23
CA ILE A 75 6.49 -13.23 -1.14
C ILE A 75 6.52 -14.42 -2.09
N ARG A 76 6.94 -14.23 -3.35
CA ARG A 76 7.14 -15.32 -4.32
C ARG A 76 8.02 -16.44 -3.76
N ASP A 77 9.12 -16.06 -3.12
CA ASP A 77 10.13 -16.99 -2.60
C ASP A 77 9.77 -17.51 -1.19
N GLN A 78 8.56 -17.21 -0.71
CA GLN A 78 8.06 -17.59 0.61
C GLN A 78 8.96 -17.13 1.77
N ARG A 79 9.66 -16.00 1.58
CA ARG A 79 10.46 -15.33 2.61
C ARG A 79 9.69 -14.23 3.35
N LEU A 80 8.62 -13.74 2.72
CA LEU A 80 7.62 -12.84 3.27
C LEU A 80 6.25 -13.46 3.09
N ASP A 81 5.31 -13.15 3.95
CA ASP A 81 3.98 -13.71 3.96
C ASP A 81 2.94 -12.72 3.44
N MET A 82 3.13 -11.43 3.70
CA MET A 82 2.16 -10.41 3.30
C MET A 82 2.78 -9.03 3.09
N PHE A 83 2.05 -8.19 2.37
CA PHE A 83 2.36 -6.79 2.11
C PHE A 83 1.05 -5.98 2.05
N LEU A 84 0.99 -4.85 2.73
CA LEU A 84 -0.21 -4.02 2.88
C LEU A 84 -0.16 -2.72 2.05
N GLY A 85 0.79 -2.61 1.15
CA GLY A 85 1.00 -1.40 0.35
C GLY A 85 0.83 -1.64 -1.15
N TYR A 86 -0.01 -2.59 -1.57
CA TYR A 86 -0.30 -2.79 -2.98
C TYR A 86 -1.26 -1.72 -3.50
N TRP A 87 -0.73 -0.69 -4.13
CA TRP A 87 -1.51 0.38 -4.76
C TRP A 87 -1.97 -0.02 -6.16
N ASN A 88 -3.25 -0.33 -6.29
CA ASN A 88 -3.89 -0.69 -7.55
C ASN A 88 -4.54 0.56 -8.18
N PRO A 89 -4.27 0.89 -9.46
CA PRO A 89 -3.55 0.09 -10.47
C PRO A 89 -2.06 0.39 -10.64
N LEU A 90 -1.45 1.30 -9.89
CA LEU A 90 -0.04 1.71 -10.09
C LEU A 90 0.96 0.55 -10.10
N MET A 91 0.71 -0.47 -9.28
CA MET A 91 1.60 -1.62 -9.15
C MET A 91 1.17 -2.83 -9.98
N THR A 92 0.04 -2.76 -10.71
CA THR A 92 -0.51 -3.89 -11.45
C THR A 92 0.51 -4.49 -12.42
N GLN A 93 1.18 -3.65 -13.19
CA GLN A 93 2.19 -4.12 -14.15
C GLN A 93 3.33 -4.90 -13.47
N THR A 94 3.73 -4.48 -12.28
CA THR A 94 4.84 -5.13 -11.54
C THR A 94 4.41 -6.45 -10.90
N ILE A 95 3.17 -6.55 -10.41
CA ILE A 95 2.71 -7.73 -9.67
C ILE A 95 2.11 -8.81 -10.58
N THR A 96 1.55 -8.44 -11.74
CA THR A 96 0.86 -9.35 -12.67
C THR A 96 1.65 -10.62 -12.97
N PRO A 97 2.97 -10.60 -13.29
CA PRO A 97 3.71 -11.82 -13.57
C PRO A 97 3.68 -12.84 -12.42
N PHE A 98 3.70 -12.36 -11.17
CA PHE A 98 3.66 -13.23 -9.99
C PHE A 98 2.25 -13.77 -9.71
N VAL A 99 1.22 -12.98 -10.01
CA VAL A 99 -0.19 -13.39 -9.87
C VAL A 99 -0.55 -14.43 -10.92
N ASP A 100 -0.18 -14.22 -12.18
CA ASP A 100 -0.42 -15.16 -13.28
C ASP A 100 0.28 -16.50 -13.06
N ALA A 101 1.49 -16.45 -12.49
CA ALA A 101 2.24 -17.65 -12.08
C ALA A 101 1.70 -18.28 -10.77
N LYS A 102 0.64 -17.74 -10.16
CA LYS A 102 0.05 -18.18 -8.88
C LYS A 102 1.05 -18.19 -7.72
N GLN A 103 2.04 -17.35 -7.77
CA GLN A 103 3.09 -17.22 -6.75
C GLN A 103 2.75 -16.17 -5.70
N VAL A 104 1.88 -15.21 -6.04
CA VAL A 104 1.35 -14.17 -5.17
C VAL A 104 -0.15 -14.10 -5.34
N LYS A 105 -0.87 -13.92 -4.24
CA LYS A 105 -2.33 -13.71 -4.23
C LYS A 105 -2.63 -12.28 -3.81
N VAL A 106 -3.34 -11.55 -4.66
CA VAL A 106 -3.97 -10.29 -4.30
C VAL A 106 -5.35 -10.59 -3.73
N LEU A 107 -5.68 -10.00 -2.58
CA LEU A 107 -7.01 -10.14 -1.98
C LEU A 107 -8.03 -9.36 -2.82
N ALA A 108 -9.24 -9.91 -2.94
CA ALA A 108 -10.30 -9.31 -3.77
C ALA A 108 -10.83 -8.00 -3.17
N GLU A 109 -10.94 -7.95 -1.84
CA GLU A 109 -11.40 -6.76 -1.14
C GLU A 109 -10.18 -5.91 -0.73
N PRO A 110 -10.12 -4.65 -1.16
CA PRO A 110 -9.05 -3.76 -0.73
C PRO A 110 -9.24 -3.37 0.74
N SER A 111 -8.15 -3.22 1.47
CA SER A 111 -8.15 -2.75 2.85
C SER A 111 -8.48 -1.26 2.95
N LEU A 112 -8.19 -0.49 1.92
CA LEU A 112 -8.49 0.93 1.82
C LEU A 112 -9.16 1.22 0.47
N LYS A 113 -10.34 1.83 0.53
CA LYS A 113 -11.09 2.33 -0.64
C LYS A 113 -10.92 3.85 -0.74
N ASP A 114 -11.16 4.39 -1.93
CA ASP A 114 -11.09 5.83 -2.21
C ASP A 114 -9.72 6.46 -1.92
N ALA A 115 -8.66 5.67 -1.92
CA ALA A 115 -7.31 6.17 -1.92
C ALA A 115 -7.05 6.97 -3.21
N ARG A 116 -6.19 7.97 -3.13
CA ARG A 116 -5.84 8.81 -4.27
C ARG A 116 -4.34 8.91 -4.42
N ALA A 117 -3.83 8.80 -5.65
CA ALA A 117 -2.42 9.04 -5.94
C ALA A 117 -2.28 9.62 -7.35
N THR A 118 -1.71 10.82 -7.45
CA THR A 118 -1.50 11.53 -8.71
C THR A 118 -0.46 12.65 -8.52
N LEU A 119 -0.17 13.41 -9.56
CA LEU A 119 0.65 14.61 -9.41
C LEU A 119 -0.12 15.69 -8.66
N ALA A 120 0.60 16.44 -7.86
CA ALA A 120 0.09 17.55 -7.08
C ALA A 120 0.99 18.77 -7.19
N VAL A 121 0.41 19.93 -6.92
CA VAL A 121 1.10 21.22 -6.85
C VAL A 121 0.65 21.97 -5.62
N PRO A 122 1.45 22.89 -5.07
CA PRO A 122 0.97 23.83 -4.06
C PRO A 122 -0.22 24.64 -4.60
N THR A 123 -1.22 24.90 -3.75
CA THR A 123 -2.46 25.57 -4.15
C THR A 123 -2.21 26.92 -4.84
N TYR A 124 -1.17 27.66 -4.43
CA TYR A 124 -0.82 28.93 -5.11
C TYR A 124 -0.43 28.77 -6.59
N LEU A 125 -0.01 27.57 -7.05
CA LEU A 125 0.20 27.30 -8.47
C LEU A 125 -1.10 26.92 -9.16
N ALA A 126 -1.97 26.19 -8.49
CA ALA A 126 -3.30 25.88 -8.99
C ALA A 126 -4.12 27.19 -9.22
N ASP A 127 -3.96 28.17 -8.31
CA ASP A 127 -4.58 29.49 -8.44
C ASP A 127 -4.03 30.28 -9.64
N LYS A 128 -2.78 30.02 -10.05
CA LYS A 128 -2.18 30.58 -11.26
C LYS A 128 -2.56 29.82 -12.54
N GLY A 129 -3.37 28.76 -12.45
CA GLY A 129 -3.88 28.01 -13.59
C GLY A 129 -3.24 26.63 -13.81
N LEU A 130 -2.32 26.15 -12.97
CA LEU A 130 -1.77 24.80 -13.06
C LEU A 130 -2.69 23.81 -12.32
N LYS A 131 -3.75 23.33 -12.99
CA LYS A 131 -4.79 22.49 -12.39
C LYS A 131 -4.89 21.09 -13.01
N THR A 132 -4.37 20.92 -14.22
CA THR A 132 -4.45 19.67 -14.97
C THR A 132 -3.09 19.22 -15.46
N PHE A 133 -2.97 17.95 -15.86
CA PHE A 133 -1.75 17.44 -16.49
C PHE A 133 -1.37 18.23 -17.74
N ALA A 134 -2.35 18.63 -18.55
CA ALA A 134 -2.12 19.45 -19.76
C ALA A 134 -1.59 20.86 -19.45
N ASP A 135 -1.72 21.33 -18.21
CA ASP A 135 -1.18 22.64 -17.83
C ASP A 135 0.29 22.57 -17.47
N ILE A 136 0.83 21.41 -17.08
CA ILE A 136 2.22 21.28 -16.56
C ILE A 136 3.22 21.84 -17.56
N ALA A 137 3.08 21.53 -18.84
CA ALA A 137 3.99 22.01 -19.89
C ALA A 137 4.02 23.53 -20.04
N LYS A 138 2.95 24.23 -19.69
CA LYS A 138 2.87 25.70 -19.73
C LYS A 138 3.75 26.35 -18.66
N PHE A 139 4.06 25.61 -17.59
CA PHE A 139 4.88 26.04 -16.45
C PHE A 139 6.28 25.44 -16.49
N GLU A 140 6.76 24.92 -17.65
CA GLU A 140 8.06 24.26 -17.78
C GLU A 140 9.19 25.10 -17.20
N LYS A 141 9.21 26.40 -17.53
CA LYS A 141 10.26 27.32 -17.09
C LYS A 141 10.26 27.50 -15.56
N GLU A 142 9.11 27.75 -14.97
CA GLU A 142 8.93 27.95 -13.53
C GLU A 142 9.24 26.68 -12.74
N LEU A 143 8.87 25.51 -13.29
CA LEU A 143 9.12 24.19 -12.73
C LEU A 143 10.56 23.72 -12.96
N GLY A 144 11.34 24.44 -13.80
CA GLY A 144 12.69 24.03 -14.18
C GLY A 144 12.73 22.67 -14.90
N GLY A 145 11.61 22.30 -15.58
CA GLY A 145 11.49 21.02 -16.28
C GLY A 145 11.56 19.81 -15.35
N LYS A 146 11.14 19.92 -14.08
CA LYS A 146 11.27 18.84 -13.09
C LYS A 146 9.91 18.41 -12.54
N ILE A 147 9.77 17.09 -12.38
CA ILE A 147 8.68 16.44 -11.64
C ILE A 147 9.33 15.66 -10.50
N TYR A 148 8.87 15.86 -9.27
CA TYR A 148 9.43 15.19 -8.11
C TYR A 148 8.65 13.91 -7.80
N GLY A 149 9.34 12.77 -7.94
CA GLY A 149 8.82 11.45 -7.64
C GLY A 149 9.38 10.88 -6.34
N ILE A 150 9.06 9.63 -6.10
CA ILE A 150 9.52 8.85 -4.96
C ILE A 150 10.67 7.92 -5.36
N GLU A 151 10.89 6.80 -4.67
CA GLU A 151 12.04 5.94 -4.93
C GLU A 151 12.02 5.30 -6.32
N PRO A 152 13.22 5.06 -6.89
CA PRO A 152 13.36 4.37 -8.16
C PRO A 152 12.65 3.00 -8.15
N GLY A 153 11.96 2.71 -9.25
CA GLY A 153 11.24 1.46 -9.43
C GLY A 153 9.85 1.42 -8.78
N SER A 154 9.38 2.49 -8.14
CA SER A 154 7.98 2.57 -7.73
C SER A 154 7.04 2.59 -8.94
N GLY A 155 5.83 2.08 -8.75
CA GLY A 155 4.81 2.09 -9.80
C GLY A 155 4.50 3.51 -10.29
N ALA A 156 4.43 4.48 -9.38
CA ALA A 156 4.23 5.88 -9.70
C ALA A 156 5.32 6.45 -10.62
N ASN A 157 6.58 6.25 -10.25
CA ASN A 157 7.69 6.72 -11.07
C ASN A 157 7.71 6.05 -12.45
N THR A 158 7.35 4.78 -12.53
CA THR A 158 7.25 4.05 -13.80
C THR A 158 6.22 4.71 -14.71
N GLN A 159 5.04 5.02 -14.22
CA GLN A 159 3.99 5.68 -14.99
C GLN A 159 4.40 7.11 -15.42
N ILE A 160 5.01 7.87 -14.51
CA ILE A 160 5.47 9.24 -14.85
C ILE A 160 6.58 9.19 -15.92
N LYS A 161 7.52 8.25 -15.82
CA LYS A 161 8.56 8.05 -16.85
C LYS A 161 7.95 7.68 -18.21
N GLU A 162 6.92 6.85 -18.23
CA GLU A 162 6.21 6.53 -19.47
C GLU A 162 5.53 7.75 -20.07
N MET A 163 4.86 8.58 -19.27
CA MET A 163 4.27 9.83 -19.75
C MET A 163 5.33 10.76 -20.35
N ILE A 164 6.49 10.89 -19.70
CA ILE A 164 7.61 11.69 -20.21
C ILE A 164 8.13 11.12 -21.52
N ALA A 165 8.41 9.81 -21.58
CA ALA A 165 8.96 9.15 -22.76
C ALA A 165 8.03 9.21 -23.97
N LYS A 166 6.71 9.13 -23.74
CA LYS A 166 5.68 9.25 -24.77
C LYS A 166 5.27 10.70 -25.08
N ASN A 167 5.90 11.68 -24.45
CA ASN A 167 5.54 13.10 -24.52
C ASN A 167 4.05 13.37 -24.25
N GLN A 168 3.43 12.57 -23.39
CA GLN A 168 2.03 12.80 -22.98
C GLN A 168 1.95 14.15 -22.24
N PHE A 169 0.88 14.88 -22.46
CA PHE A 169 0.65 16.22 -21.87
C PHE A 169 1.78 17.24 -22.15
N GLY A 170 2.66 16.99 -23.15
CA GLY A 170 3.80 17.85 -23.42
C GLY A 170 4.98 17.69 -22.45
N LEU A 171 5.04 16.57 -21.73
CA LEU A 171 6.05 16.32 -20.67
C LEU A 171 7.40 15.85 -21.20
N GLY A 172 7.61 15.69 -22.52
CA GLY A 172 8.83 15.14 -23.10
C GLY A 172 10.12 15.90 -22.78
N LYS A 173 10.03 17.16 -22.31
CA LYS A 173 11.17 17.95 -21.86
C LYS A 173 11.41 17.90 -20.34
N PHE A 174 10.51 17.24 -19.61
CA PHE A 174 10.62 17.14 -18.17
C PHE A 174 11.53 15.98 -17.77
N GLN A 175 12.08 16.09 -16.57
CA GLN A 175 12.86 15.05 -15.92
C GLN A 175 12.18 14.65 -14.61
N LEU A 176 12.03 13.36 -14.39
CA LEU A 176 11.61 12.85 -13.09
C LEU A 176 12.82 12.86 -12.13
N VAL A 177 12.67 13.59 -11.03
CA VAL A 177 13.62 13.58 -9.92
C VAL A 177 13.22 12.44 -8.98
N GLU A 178 13.87 11.31 -9.11
CA GLU A 178 13.64 10.15 -8.26
C GLU A 178 14.40 10.29 -6.95
N SER A 179 13.70 10.04 -5.83
CA SER A 179 14.30 10.10 -4.49
C SER A 179 13.46 9.23 -3.53
N SER A 180 13.67 9.31 -2.23
CA SER A 180 12.73 8.73 -1.28
C SER A 180 11.54 9.66 -1.04
N GLU A 181 10.41 9.13 -0.49
CA GLU A 181 9.29 9.95 0.01
C GLU A 181 9.78 11.13 0.86
N ALA A 182 10.61 10.85 1.86
CA ALA A 182 11.12 11.87 2.78
C ALA A 182 11.95 12.95 2.07
N ALA A 183 12.76 12.57 1.08
CA ALA A 183 13.57 13.53 0.31
C ALA A 183 12.70 14.35 -0.63
N MET A 184 11.71 13.75 -1.27
CA MET A 184 10.71 14.44 -2.10
C MET A 184 9.94 15.46 -1.27
N LEU A 185 9.39 15.06 -0.11
CA LEU A 185 8.64 15.96 0.78
C LEU A 185 9.52 17.10 1.31
N SER A 186 10.80 16.83 1.60
CA SER A 186 11.74 17.89 1.98
C SER A 186 11.99 18.91 0.86
N ALA A 187 12.01 18.46 -0.40
CA ALA A 187 12.11 19.36 -1.54
C ALA A 187 10.84 20.19 -1.72
N VAL A 188 9.67 19.58 -1.58
CA VAL A 188 8.35 20.25 -1.63
C VAL A 188 8.26 21.32 -0.53
N ASP A 189 8.60 20.99 0.70
CA ASP A 189 8.56 21.92 1.83
C ASP A 189 9.45 23.14 1.60
N ARG A 190 10.69 22.94 1.09
CA ARG A 190 11.56 24.05 0.72
C ARG A 190 10.97 24.94 -0.37
N ALA A 191 10.39 24.36 -1.41
CA ALA A 191 9.76 25.10 -2.49
C ALA A 191 8.55 25.90 -1.98
N VAL A 192 7.69 25.27 -1.17
CA VAL A 192 6.51 25.93 -0.58
C VAL A 192 6.89 27.11 0.29
N ARG A 193 7.89 26.99 1.17
CA ARG A 193 8.38 28.10 2.01
C ARG A 193 8.88 29.27 1.19
N ARG A 194 9.47 29.02 0.03
CA ARG A 194 10.00 30.05 -0.86
C ARG A 194 8.99 30.53 -1.90
N LYS A 195 7.79 29.95 -1.92
CA LYS A 195 6.78 30.20 -2.97
C LYS A 195 7.28 29.86 -4.38
N GLU A 196 8.23 28.95 -4.49
CA GLU A 196 8.77 28.44 -5.76
C GLU A 196 7.82 27.42 -6.38
N ALA A 197 7.91 27.26 -7.71
CA ALA A 197 7.08 26.27 -8.41
C ALA A 197 7.62 24.85 -8.18
N VAL A 198 6.73 23.92 -7.86
CA VAL A 198 7.03 22.51 -7.71
C VAL A 198 5.81 21.67 -8.12
N VAL A 199 6.05 20.61 -8.89
CA VAL A 199 5.09 19.54 -9.15
C VAL A 199 5.68 18.24 -8.63
N PHE A 200 4.89 17.47 -7.89
CA PHE A 200 5.36 16.30 -7.17
C PHE A 200 4.29 15.20 -7.12
N PHE A 201 4.72 13.98 -6.88
CA PHE A 201 3.80 12.87 -6.67
C PHE A 201 3.20 12.94 -5.26
N GLY A 202 1.88 13.02 -5.19
CA GLY A 202 1.13 13.10 -3.94
C GLY A 202 0.09 11.99 -3.84
N TRP A 203 -0.26 11.59 -2.62
CA TRP A 203 -1.31 10.61 -2.38
C TRP A 203 -2.06 10.86 -1.07
N ALA A 204 -3.23 10.26 -0.98
CA ALA A 204 -4.08 10.24 0.20
C ALA A 204 -4.56 8.80 0.47
N PRO A 205 -4.58 8.37 1.75
CA PRO A 205 -4.26 9.13 2.95
C PRO A 205 -2.75 9.31 3.17
N HIS A 206 -2.34 10.52 3.52
CA HIS A 206 -0.95 10.82 3.88
C HIS A 206 -0.90 12.14 4.65
N PRO A 207 0.00 12.31 5.66
CA PRO A 207 0.15 13.57 6.40
C PRO A 207 0.47 14.79 5.54
N MET A 208 1.06 14.61 4.34
CA MET A 208 1.30 15.73 3.42
C MET A 208 0.03 16.52 3.10
N ASN A 209 -1.15 15.87 3.12
CA ASN A 209 -2.43 16.52 2.84
C ASN A 209 -2.86 17.54 3.91
N VAL A 210 -2.26 17.44 5.08
CA VAL A 210 -2.46 18.39 6.19
C VAL A 210 -1.32 19.43 6.23
N ASN A 211 -0.09 18.96 5.96
CA ASN A 211 1.12 19.77 6.12
C ASN A 211 1.37 20.72 4.95
N VAL A 212 0.86 20.40 3.77
CA VAL A 212 1.03 21.17 2.55
C VAL A 212 -0.32 21.59 2.01
N GLN A 213 -0.54 22.89 1.83
CA GLN A 213 -1.69 23.38 1.06
C GLN A 213 -1.46 23.07 -0.41
N MET A 214 -2.03 21.95 -0.86
CA MET A 214 -1.80 21.42 -2.20
C MET A 214 -3.10 21.12 -2.93
N THR A 215 -3.00 21.06 -4.24
CA THR A 215 -4.06 20.69 -5.17
C THR A 215 -3.58 19.52 -6.00
N TYR A 216 -4.35 18.45 -6.05
CA TYR A 216 -4.12 17.33 -6.95
C TYR A 216 -4.49 17.72 -8.38
N LEU A 217 -3.63 17.38 -9.32
CA LEU A 217 -3.89 17.61 -10.73
C LEU A 217 -4.89 16.57 -11.26
N THR A 218 -5.74 17.00 -12.20
CA THR A 218 -6.71 16.15 -12.89
C THR A 218 -6.34 15.97 -14.35
N GLY A 219 -7.04 15.04 -15.04
CA GLY A 219 -6.85 14.85 -16.47
C GLY A 219 -5.59 14.06 -16.84
N SER A 220 -5.22 13.07 -16.01
CA SER A 220 -4.15 12.12 -16.34
C SER A 220 -4.57 11.10 -17.43
N GLU A 221 -5.81 11.18 -17.95
CA GLU A 221 -6.39 10.21 -18.87
C GLU A 221 -6.33 8.77 -18.34
N ASN A 222 -6.54 8.61 -17.04
CA ASN A 222 -6.45 7.36 -16.30
C ASN A 222 -5.03 6.73 -16.25
N ALA A 223 -3.98 7.45 -16.63
CA ALA A 223 -2.62 6.94 -16.55
C ALA A 223 -2.19 6.60 -15.09
N LEU A 224 -2.77 7.29 -14.10
CA LEU A 224 -2.56 7.05 -12.69
C LEU A 224 -3.78 6.42 -11.99
N GLY A 225 -4.63 5.75 -12.75
CA GLY A 225 -5.84 5.11 -12.27
C GLY A 225 -7.12 5.84 -12.67
N PRO A 226 -8.28 5.16 -12.66
CA PRO A 226 -9.56 5.76 -13.06
C PRO A 226 -9.89 6.96 -12.17
N ASN A 227 -10.09 8.14 -12.77
CA ASN A 227 -10.33 9.40 -12.05
C ASN A 227 -9.28 9.69 -10.96
N GLU A 228 -8.02 9.25 -11.16
CA GLU A 228 -6.94 9.28 -10.15
C GLU A 228 -7.30 8.55 -8.84
N GLY A 229 -8.30 7.69 -8.88
CA GLY A 229 -8.73 6.87 -7.76
C GLY A 229 -7.97 5.55 -7.68
N MET A 230 -7.70 5.09 -6.48
CA MET A 230 -6.95 3.87 -6.18
C MET A 230 -7.53 3.11 -5.01
N ALA A 231 -7.08 1.85 -4.88
CA ALA A 231 -7.36 1.00 -3.74
C ALA A 231 -6.08 0.28 -3.29
N THR A 232 -5.98 -0.01 -2.00
CA THR A 232 -4.84 -0.75 -1.43
C THR A 232 -5.30 -1.91 -0.55
#